data_e7f8e6e5826e63be9bcd705e94a36224
#
_entry.id   e7f8e6e5826e63be9bcd705e94a36224
#
_cell.length_a   1.000
_cell.length_b   1.000
_cell.length_c   1.000
_cell.angle_alpha   90.00
_cell.angle_beta   90.00
_cell.angle_gamma   90.00
#
_symmetry.space_group_name_H-M   'P 1'
#
loop_
_entity.id
_entity.type
_entity.pdbx_description
1 polymer ?
#
loop_
_entity_poly.entity_id
_entity_poly.type
_entity_poly.pdbx_seq_one_letter_code
_entity_poly.pdbx_strand_id
1 'polypeptide(L)'
;MCIRDRFYEDALKNGAKGAIINKIDGLEIKRLENKFVIQVDDTVEAVGQIAKLKREKYNIPVIAITGSVGKTSTKDIIYSVVSQKYNALKTQGNMNNHIGMPMTILGLRDHEALVVEMGMNHFGELSKLTAIAKPTIAVITNVGTAHIGNLGSRENILKAKLEILEGLQQGGTAVINNDNDLLHKWYLENKQYQVVTYGINNDSSNMAENIEYNETGSKFVLKPDDEQIDVPVGGEAFVYNSLAAISVGKLLNIPLAEIKEGIKKFELSKMRLDIQKTEQGYIIINDCYNANYDSMKSAIEYLKNIEGKRKIAVLGDMLELGEYSKELHEKVGLEVAKNKIDILITVGKEAENIARIAKDNGIEHVYTFDNNKDATEKLKKIIAVDDVALIKASNSMNFKEIVASLLQH
;
A
#
# COMPACT_ATOMS: atom_id res chain seq x y z
N MET A 1 3.21 -12.69 18.62
CA MET A 1 3.27 -13.22 20.01
C MET A 1 2.16 -14.25 20.15
N CYS A 2 2.52 -15.53 20.28
CA CYS A 2 1.56 -16.63 20.31
C CYS A 2 0.89 -16.78 21.67
N ILE A 3 -0.18 -16.05 21.89
CA ILE A 3 -1.12 -16.27 23.00
C ILE A 3 -2.22 -17.25 22.56
N ARG A 4 -2.11 -17.82 21.36
CA ARG A 4 -3.20 -18.53 20.67
C ARG A 4 -3.38 -19.98 21.05
N ASP A 5 -2.35 -20.60 21.61
CA ASP A 5 -2.44 -22.01 22.08
C ASP A 5 -3.46 -22.22 23.21
N ARG A 6 -3.81 -21.14 23.91
CA ARG A 6 -4.87 -21.17 24.95
C ARG A 6 -6.29 -21.27 24.39
N PHE A 7 -6.48 -21.01 23.10
CA PHE A 7 -7.82 -20.92 22.47
C PHE A 7 -8.20 -22.17 21.67
N TYR A 8 -7.37 -23.22 21.62
CA TYR A 8 -7.69 -24.40 20.83
C TYR A 8 -8.96 -25.09 21.33
N GLU A 9 -9.18 -25.18 22.65
CA GLU A 9 -10.38 -25.76 23.23
C GLU A 9 -11.64 -24.98 22.83
N ASP A 10 -11.57 -23.65 22.87
CA ASP A 10 -12.69 -22.80 22.47
C ASP A 10 -12.96 -22.91 20.97
N ALA A 11 -11.92 -22.99 20.15
CA ALA A 11 -12.07 -23.24 18.71
C ALA A 11 -12.77 -24.59 18.47
N LEU A 12 -12.37 -25.64 19.18
CA LEU A 12 -12.98 -26.97 19.06
C LEU A 12 -14.43 -26.98 19.59
N LYS A 13 -14.75 -26.26 20.68
CA LYS A 13 -16.13 -26.08 21.18
C LYS A 13 -17.00 -25.32 20.18
N ASN A 14 -16.43 -24.34 19.47
CA ASN A 14 -17.10 -23.55 18.45
C ASN A 14 -17.16 -24.21 17.07
N GLY A 15 -16.93 -25.53 16.97
CA GLY A 15 -17.16 -26.31 15.77
C GLY A 15 -15.94 -26.59 14.91
N ALA A 16 -14.72 -26.20 15.30
CA ALA A 16 -13.52 -26.58 14.59
C ALA A 16 -13.37 -28.11 14.59
N LYS A 17 -12.99 -28.68 13.41
CA LYS A 17 -12.75 -30.11 13.24
C LYS A 17 -11.41 -30.57 13.80
N GLY A 18 -10.47 -29.63 14.00
CA GLY A 18 -9.16 -29.88 14.59
C GLY A 18 -8.44 -28.60 14.96
N ALA A 19 -7.28 -28.71 15.60
CA ALA A 19 -6.42 -27.61 15.97
C ALA A 19 -4.95 -27.92 15.64
N ILE A 20 -4.19 -26.88 15.31
CA ILE A 20 -2.74 -26.93 15.14
C ILE A 20 -2.13 -26.12 16.27
N ILE A 21 -1.25 -26.71 17.06
CA ILE A 21 -0.66 -26.12 18.27
C ILE A 21 0.86 -26.34 18.31
N ASN A 22 1.62 -25.49 18.99
CA ASN A 22 3.07 -25.66 19.07
C ASN A 22 3.52 -26.31 20.40
N LYS A 23 2.74 -26.26 21.49
CA LYS A 23 3.07 -26.89 22.77
C LYS A 23 1.89 -27.66 23.33
N ILE A 24 2.20 -28.83 23.83
CA ILE A 24 1.23 -29.71 24.51
C ILE A 24 1.51 -29.72 26.05
N ASP A 25 2.61 -29.14 26.52
CA ASP A 25 3.03 -29.19 27.91
C ASP A 25 1.93 -28.69 28.87
N GLY A 26 1.46 -29.58 29.74
CA GLY A 26 0.41 -29.31 30.71
C GLY A 26 -1.03 -29.31 30.17
N LEU A 27 -1.23 -29.68 28.91
CA LEU A 27 -2.55 -29.84 28.34
C LEU A 27 -3.00 -31.31 28.43
N GLU A 28 -4.01 -31.59 29.28
CA GLU A 28 -4.76 -32.84 29.16
C GLU A 28 -5.53 -32.82 27.85
N ILE A 29 -5.00 -33.48 26.79
CA ILE A 29 -5.71 -33.69 25.57
C ILE A 29 -6.85 -34.66 25.86
N LYS A 30 -8.00 -34.12 26.27
CA LYS A 30 -9.23 -34.89 26.38
C LYS A 30 -9.54 -35.41 24.98
N ARG A 31 -9.76 -36.72 24.86
CA ARG A 31 -10.22 -37.34 23.61
C ARG A 31 -11.53 -36.67 23.20
N LEU A 32 -11.42 -35.77 22.20
CA LEU A 32 -12.57 -35.13 21.59
C LEU A 32 -12.99 -36.05 20.43
N GLU A 33 -14.11 -36.74 20.58
CA GLU A 33 -14.65 -37.61 19.53
C GLU A 33 -14.73 -36.84 18.19
N ASN A 34 -14.18 -37.42 17.11
CA ASN A 34 -14.16 -36.89 15.76
C ASN A 34 -13.39 -35.56 15.55
N LYS A 35 -12.44 -35.21 16.43
CA LYS A 35 -11.58 -34.06 16.29
C LYS A 35 -10.11 -34.46 16.35
N PHE A 36 -9.23 -33.67 15.74
CA PHE A 36 -7.79 -33.93 15.76
C PHE A 36 -7.02 -32.72 16.30
N VAL A 37 -5.84 -32.98 16.87
CA VAL A 37 -4.87 -31.96 17.26
C VAL A 37 -3.53 -32.36 16.64
N ILE A 38 -2.90 -31.41 15.94
CA ILE A 38 -1.58 -31.59 15.32
C ILE A 38 -0.60 -30.69 16.05
N GLN A 39 0.45 -31.28 16.59
CA GLN A 39 1.56 -30.53 17.17
C GLN A 39 2.58 -30.20 16.07
N VAL A 40 3.06 -28.97 16.07
CA VAL A 40 4.08 -28.45 15.17
C VAL A 40 5.05 -27.57 15.95
N ASP A 41 6.25 -27.35 15.42
CA ASP A 41 7.24 -26.49 16.06
C ASP A 41 6.83 -25.00 16.00
N ASP A 42 6.28 -24.58 14.86
CA ASP A 42 5.79 -23.21 14.62
C ASP A 42 4.44 -23.23 13.89
N THR A 43 3.41 -22.70 14.56
CA THR A 43 2.04 -22.65 14.01
C THR A 43 1.90 -21.65 12.87
N VAL A 44 2.73 -20.62 12.82
CA VAL A 44 2.72 -19.62 11.73
C VAL A 44 3.34 -20.22 10.47
N GLU A 45 4.45 -20.94 10.62
CA GLU A 45 5.06 -21.69 9.52
C GLU A 45 4.11 -22.76 8.98
N ALA A 46 3.44 -23.48 9.87
CA ALA A 46 2.45 -24.50 9.48
C ALA A 46 1.30 -23.90 8.65
N VAL A 47 0.79 -22.74 9.01
CA VAL A 47 -0.23 -22.02 8.21
C VAL A 47 0.31 -21.69 6.82
N GLY A 48 1.56 -21.24 6.71
CA GLY A 48 2.23 -20.97 5.44
C GLY A 48 2.35 -22.24 4.57
N GLN A 49 2.75 -23.36 5.16
CA GLN A 49 2.86 -24.66 4.46
C GLN A 49 1.50 -25.16 3.97
N ILE A 50 0.45 -25.05 4.78
CA ILE A 50 -0.91 -25.43 4.38
C ILE A 50 -1.41 -24.53 3.23
N ALA A 51 -1.15 -23.23 3.32
CA ALA A 51 -1.49 -22.29 2.25
C ALA A 51 -0.75 -22.62 0.94
N LYS A 52 0.55 -22.98 1.02
CA LYS A 52 1.34 -23.43 -0.13
C LYS A 52 0.74 -24.68 -0.77
N LEU A 53 0.44 -25.72 0.03
CA LEU A 53 -0.21 -26.94 -0.45
C LEU A 53 -1.58 -26.66 -1.10
N LYS A 54 -2.34 -25.72 -0.53
CA LYS A 54 -3.59 -25.29 -1.14
C LYS A 54 -3.36 -24.57 -2.45
N ARG A 55 -2.41 -23.61 -2.49
CA ARG A 55 -2.06 -22.84 -3.68
C ARG A 55 -1.67 -23.73 -4.87
N GLU A 56 -0.92 -24.79 -4.61
CA GLU A 56 -0.44 -25.74 -5.62
C GLU A 56 -1.55 -26.53 -6.31
N LYS A 57 -2.74 -26.57 -5.72
CA LYS A 57 -3.93 -27.23 -6.33
C LYS A 57 -4.64 -26.35 -7.37
N TYR A 58 -4.22 -25.08 -7.52
CA TYR A 58 -4.87 -24.14 -8.43
C TYR A 58 -3.90 -23.75 -9.56
N ASN A 59 -4.29 -24.04 -10.80
CA ASN A 59 -3.56 -23.58 -11.98
C ASN A 59 -4.19 -22.27 -12.49
N ILE A 60 -3.99 -21.19 -11.74
CA ILE A 60 -4.57 -19.88 -12.00
C ILE A 60 -3.47 -18.82 -12.04
N PRO A 61 -3.67 -17.70 -12.75
CA PRO A 61 -2.79 -16.54 -12.65
C PRO A 61 -2.73 -16.02 -11.20
N VAL A 62 -1.51 -15.73 -10.75
CA VAL A 62 -1.26 -15.12 -9.44
C VAL A 62 -0.41 -13.88 -9.64
N ILE A 63 -0.96 -12.75 -9.25
CA ILE A 63 -0.33 -11.44 -9.32
C ILE A 63 0.13 -11.06 -7.91
N ALA A 64 1.44 -10.98 -7.70
CA ALA A 64 2.03 -10.54 -6.45
C ALA A 64 2.52 -9.08 -6.56
N ILE A 65 2.20 -8.25 -5.59
CA ILE A 65 2.52 -6.81 -5.61
C ILE A 65 3.33 -6.44 -4.38
N THR A 66 4.49 -5.80 -4.59
CA THR A 66 5.28 -5.15 -3.55
C THR A 66 5.71 -3.74 -3.96
N GLY A 67 6.34 -3.01 -3.05
CA GLY A 67 6.87 -1.67 -3.27
C GLY A 67 6.94 -0.86 -1.97
N SER A 68 7.58 0.27 -2.00
CA SER A 68 7.65 1.18 -0.85
C SER A 68 6.33 1.90 -0.63
N VAL A 69 5.73 2.42 -1.71
CA VAL A 69 4.45 3.15 -1.70
C VAL A 69 3.54 2.57 -2.80
N GLY A 70 2.23 2.74 -2.66
CA GLY A 70 1.25 2.43 -3.68
C GLY A 70 0.80 0.97 -3.75
N LYS A 71 1.38 0.04 -2.99
CA LYS A 71 1.03 -1.39 -3.01
C LYS A 71 -0.48 -1.65 -2.98
N THR A 72 -1.17 -1.11 -1.99
CA THR A 72 -2.59 -1.34 -1.78
C THR A 72 -3.45 -0.76 -2.90
N SER A 73 -3.18 0.50 -3.30
CA SER A 73 -3.92 1.13 -4.39
C SER A 73 -3.66 0.42 -5.73
N THR A 74 -2.42 0.04 -6.03
CA THR A 74 -2.08 -0.77 -7.21
C THR A 74 -2.79 -2.12 -7.18
N LYS A 75 -2.80 -2.82 -6.03
CA LYS A 75 -3.55 -4.07 -5.84
C LYS A 75 -5.04 -3.88 -6.12
N ASP A 76 -5.64 -2.79 -5.65
CA ASP A 76 -7.07 -2.55 -5.83
C ASP A 76 -7.42 -2.27 -7.30
N ILE A 77 -6.60 -1.50 -8.02
CA ILE A 77 -6.78 -1.26 -9.46
C ILE A 77 -6.53 -2.56 -10.26
N ILE A 78 -5.44 -3.29 -9.98
CA ILE A 78 -5.17 -4.58 -10.63
C ILE A 78 -6.33 -5.56 -10.39
N TYR A 79 -6.83 -5.66 -9.16
CA TYR A 79 -7.97 -6.52 -8.85
C TYR A 79 -9.21 -6.14 -9.66
N SER A 80 -9.52 -4.83 -9.76
CA SER A 80 -10.67 -4.34 -10.54
C SER A 80 -10.53 -4.68 -12.01
N VAL A 81 -9.32 -4.53 -12.59
CA VAL A 81 -9.03 -4.89 -13.98
C VAL A 81 -9.12 -6.41 -14.19
N VAL A 82 -8.49 -7.20 -13.31
CA VAL A 82 -8.50 -8.68 -13.41
C VAL A 82 -9.92 -9.23 -13.27
N SER A 83 -10.75 -8.60 -12.44
CA SER A 83 -12.14 -8.99 -12.19
C SER A 83 -13.07 -8.73 -13.38
N GLN A 84 -12.62 -8.02 -14.42
CA GLN A 84 -13.41 -7.90 -15.65
C GLN A 84 -13.45 -9.22 -16.44
N LYS A 85 -12.48 -10.10 -16.24
CA LYS A 85 -12.35 -11.37 -16.96
C LYS A 85 -12.42 -12.60 -16.06
N TYR A 86 -11.97 -12.51 -14.82
CA TYR A 86 -11.79 -13.64 -13.90
C TYR A 86 -12.57 -13.44 -12.61
N ASN A 87 -13.10 -14.53 -12.04
CA ASN A 87 -13.51 -14.53 -10.64
C ASN A 87 -12.26 -14.45 -9.75
N ALA A 88 -11.86 -13.26 -9.36
CA ALA A 88 -10.60 -13.00 -8.67
C ALA A 88 -10.75 -12.93 -7.15
N LEU A 89 -9.75 -13.45 -6.43
CA LEU A 89 -9.56 -13.22 -5.00
C LEU A 89 -8.44 -12.20 -4.79
N LYS A 90 -8.61 -11.27 -3.83
CA LYS A 90 -7.52 -10.34 -3.45
C LYS A 90 -7.23 -10.34 -1.96
N THR A 91 -6.03 -9.89 -1.60
CA THR A 91 -5.68 -9.53 -0.22
C THR A 91 -6.64 -8.48 0.32
N GLN A 92 -7.25 -8.75 1.46
CA GLN A 92 -8.13 -7.81 2.17
C GLN A 92 -7.33 -6.97 3.18
N GLY A 93 -7.63 -5.67 3.24
CA GLY A 93 -6.97 -4.75 4.16
C GLY A 93 -5.43 -4.81 4.07
N ASN A 94 -4.78 -5.03 5.20
CA ASN A 94 -3.33 -5.16 5.35
C ASN A 94 -2.86 -6.61 5.57
N MET A 95 -3.61 -7.61 5.12
CA MET A 95 -3.26 -9.03 5.25
C MET A 95 -2.11 -9.42 4.28
N ASN A 96 -1.01 -8.69 4.32
CA ASN A 96 0.12 -8.75 3.38
C ASN A 96 1.41 -9.34 3.96
N ASN A 97 1.36 -9.86 5.18
CA ASN A 97 2.50 -10.44 5.91
C ASN A 97 2.42 -11.99 5.95
N HIS A 98 3.37 -12.60 6.67
CA HIS A 98 3.51 -14.05 6.83
C HIS A 98 2.32 -14.77 7.51
N ILE A 99 1.33 -14.05 8.00
CA ILE A 99 0.06 -14.61 8.49
C ILE A 99 -1.08 -14.26 7.52
N GLY A 100 -1.19 -13.00 7.15
CA GLY A 100 -2.33 -12.48 6.38
C GLY A 100 -2.38 -13.00 4.94
N MET A 101 -1.24 -13.02 4.24
CA MET A 101 -1.19 -13.52 2.87
C MET A 101 -1.50 -15.03 2.78
N PRO A 102 -0.94 -15.92 3.63
CA PRO A 102 -1.40 -17.31 3.70
C PRO A 102 -2.90 -17.46 3.97
N MET A 103 -3.48 -16.66 4.88
CA MET A 103 -4.92 -16.68 5.14
C MET A 103 -5.74 -16.27 3.90
N THR A 104 -5.25 -15.32 3.11
CA THR A 104 -5.88 -14.97 1.81
C THR A 104 -5.88 -16.17 0.88
N ILE A 105 -4.75 -16.88 0.74
CA ILE A 105 -4.64 -18.08 -0.11
C ILE A 105 -5.56 -19.21 0.38
N LEU A 106 -5.69 -19.39 1.70
CA LEU A 106 -6.63 -20.36 2.27
C LEU A 106 -8.09 -20.01 1.97
N GLY A 107 -8.39 -18.77 1.58
CA GLY A 107 -9.68 -18.33 1.08
C GLY A 107 -10.03 -18.76 -0.34
N LEU A 108 -9.08 -19.29 -1.13
CA LEU A 108 -9.35 -19.78 -2.48
C LEU A 108 -10.46 -20.84 -2.50
N ARG A 109 -11.38 -20.74 -3.46
CA ARG A 109 -12.50 -21.67 -3.72
C ARG A 109 -12.60 -21.88 -5.24
N ASP A 110 -13.60 -21.32 -5.86
CA ASP A 110 -13.89 -21.30 -7.30
C ASP A 110 -13.23 -20.12 -8.03
N HIS A 111 -12.21 -19.51 -7.41
CA HIS A 111 -11.52 -18.37 -7.97
C HIS A 111 -10.60 -18.78 -9.12
N GLU A 112 -10.58 -17.92 -10.14
CA GLU A 112 -9.84 -18.10 -11.40
C GLU A 112 -8.58 -17.23 -11.47
N ALA A 113 -8.41 -16.28 -10.53
CA ALA A 113 -7.21 -15.47 -10.38
C ALA A 113 -6.98 -15.08 -8.91
N LEU A 114 -5.73 -14.77 -8.56
CA LEU A 114 -5.34 -14.35 -7.22
C LEU A 114 -4.46 -13.09 -7.30
N VAL A 115 -4.85 -12.04 -6.57
CA VAL A 115 -4.10 -10.78 -6.48
C VAL A 115 -3.65 -10.58 -5.04
N VAL A 116 -2.35 -10.74 -4.77
CA VAL A 116 -1.80 -10.67 -3.40
C VAL A 116 -0.84 -9.51 -3.23
N GLU A 117 -1.07 -8.76 -2.17
CA GLU A 117 -0.13 -7.76 -1.68
C GLU A 117 0.91 -8.44 -0.78
N MET A 118 2.19 -8.11 -0.95
CA MET A 118 3.29 -8.62 -0.15
C MET A 118 4.05 -7.46 0.49
N GLY A 119 3.91 -7.33 1.81
CA GLY A 119 4.66 -6.39 2.64
C GLY A 119 5.95 -7.00 3.17
N MET A 120 6.92 -6.15 3.48
CA MET A 120 8.16 -6.56 4.13
C MET A 120 8.74 -5.43 4.98
N ASN A 121 9.44 -5.79 6.04
CA ASN A 121 10.23 -4.91 6.89
C ASN A 121 11.71 -5.32 6.92
N HIS A 122 12.02 -6.58 6.62
CA HIS A 122 13.36 -7.18 6.69
C HIS A 122 13.63 -8.08 5.48
N PHE A 123 14.91 -8.39 5.27
CA PHE A 123 15.30 -9.40 4.29
C PHE A 123 14.70 -10.78 4.58
N GLY A 124 14.44 -11.56 3.54
CA GLY A 124 13.91 -12.91 3.61
C GLY A 124 12.40 -13.00 3.82
N GLU A 125 11.71 -11.88 4.09
CA GLU A 125 10.26 -11.91 4.27
C GLU A 125 9.52 -12.12 2.96
N LEU A 126 9.92 -11.41 1.88
CA LEU A 126 9.32 -11.62 0.57
C LEU A 126 9.68 -12.98 -0.02
N SER A 127 10.90 -13.49 0.20
CA SER A 127 11.30 -14.84 -0.19
C SER A 127 10.33 -15.89 0.35
N LYS A 128 9.94 -15.78 1.63
CA LYS A 128 8.96 -16.70 2.25
C LYS A 128 7.57 -16.56 1.63
N LEU A 129 7.10 -15.32 1.44
CA LEU A 129 5.77 -15.05 0.88
C LEU A 129 5.67 -15.52 -0.57
N THR A 130 6.67 -15.22 -1.39
CA THR A 130 6.66 -15.60 -2.80
C THR A 130 6.79 -17.11 -3.01
N ALA A 131 7.53 -17.83 -2.13
CA ALA A 131 7.61 -19.28 -2.14
C ALA A 131 6.26 -19.98 -1.83
N ILE A 132 5.38 -19.30 -1.10
CA ILE A 132 4.01 -19.76 -0.84
C ILE A 132 3.09 -19.43 -2.01
N ALA A 133 3.11 -18.18 -2.49
CA ALA A 133 2.18 -17.69 -3.51
C ALA A 133 2.51 -18.20 -4.91
N LYS A 134 3.79 -18.41 -5.25
CA LYS A 134 4.27 -18.85 -6.57
C LYS A 134 3.64 -17.99 -7.68
N PRO A 135 3.95 -16.68 -7.75
CA PRO A 135 3.31 -15.76 -8.69
C PRO A 135 3.65 -16.09 -10.15
N THR A 136 2.73 -15.79 -11.05
CA THR A 136 2.95 -15.76 -12.51
C THR A 136 3.34 -14.36 -12.97
N ILE A 137 2.93 -13.32 -12.22
CA ILE A 137 3.26 -11.93 -12.45
C ILE A 137 3.69 -11.32 -11.12
N ALA A 138 4.86 -10.68 -11.08
CA ALA A 138 5.35 -9.96 -9.91
C ALA A 138 5.43 -8.46 -10.24
N VAL A 139 4.75 -7.62 -9.45
CA VAL A 139 4.71 -6.16 -9.65
C VAL A 139 5.53 -5.49 -8.55
N ILE A 140 6.47 -4.63 -8.95
CA ILE A 140 7.24 -3.79 -8.03
C ILE A 140 6.93 -2.33 -8.34
N THR A 141 6.16 -1.66 -7.46
CA THR A 141 5.67 -0.31 -7.73
C THR A 141 6.76 0.74 -7.67
N ASN A 142 7.61 0.69 -6.67
CA ASN A 142 8.76 1.59 -6.49
C ASN A 142 9.70 1.12 -5.38
N VAL A 143 10.90 1.71 -5.35
CA VAL A 143 11.89 1.61 -4.30
C VAL A 143 12.14 3.00 -3.72
N GLY A 144 11.46 3.31 -2.64
CA GLY A 144 11.59 4.57 -1.90
C GLY A 144 12.31 4.36 -0.57
N THR A 145 11.88 5.11 0.45
CA THR A 145 12.51 5.16 1.78
C THR A 145 11.77 4.36 2.86
N ALA A 146 10.66 3.68 2.53
CA ALA A 146 9.93 2.87 3.49
C ALA A 146 10.83 1.76 4.08
N HIS A 147 10.84 1.63 5.43
CA HIS A 147 11.65 0.66 6.19
C HIS A 147 13.18 0.88 6.09
N ILE A 148 13.63 2.10 5.73
CA ILE A 148 15.05 2.40 5.58
C ILE A 148 15.81 2.23 6.90
N GLY A 149 15.16 2.51 8.04
CA GLY A 149 15.74 2.28 9.37
C GLY A 149 16.08 0.81 9.65
N ASN A 150 15.36 -0.14 9.06
CA ASN A 150 15.61 -1.58 9.21
C ASN A 150 16.61 -2.11 8.19
N LEU A 151 16.66 -1.55 6.99
CA LEU A 151 17.44 -2.06 5.86
C LEU A 151 18.70 -1.23 5.58
N GLY A 152 18.81 -0.02 6.12
CA GLY A 152 20.00 0.83 6.09
C GLY A 152 20.20 1.62 4.80
N SER A 153 19.71 1.19 3.64
CA SER A 153 19.85 1.93 2.38
C SER A 153 18.74 1.61 1.38
N ARG A 154 18.58 2.47 0.35
CA ARG A 154 17.64 2.23 -0.75
C ARG A 154 18.05 1.03 -1.61
N GLU A 155 19.33 0.79 -1.77
CA GLU A 155 19.89 -0.39 -2.47
C GLU A 155 19.52 -1.69 -1.74
N ASN A 156 19.56 -1.67 -0.43
CA ASN A 156 19.10 -2.81 0.37
C ASN A 156 17.58 -2.99 0.30
N ILE A 157 16.82 -1.89 0.26
CA ILE A 157 15.37 -1.94 0.01
C ILE A 157 15.08 -2.55 -1.36
N LEU A 158 15.84 -2.19 -2.41
CA LEU A 158 15.74 -2.83 -3.73
C LEU A 158 15.98 -4.33 -3.63
N LYS A 159 17.11 -4.75 -3.00
CA LYS A 159 17.45 -6.18 -2.84
C LYS A 159 16.32 -6.94 -2.15
N ALA A 160 15.79 -6.40 -1.04
CA ALA A 160 14.69 -7.01 -0.31
C ALA A 160 13.40 -7.10 -1.15
N LYS A 161 13.11 -6.09 -1.99
CA LYS A 161 11.93 -6.14 -2.87
C LYS A 161 12.08 -7.09 -4.04
N LEU A 162 13.30 -7.26 -4.55
CA LEU A 162 13.59 -8.23 -5.60
C LEU A 162 13.41 -9.69 -5.16
N GLU A 163 13.40 -9.98 -3.86
CA GLU A 163 13.05 -11.30 -3.33
C GLU A 163 11.68 -11.81 -3.83
N ILE A 164 10.77 -10.90 -4.20
CA ILE A 164 9.47 -11.30 -4.79
C ILE A 164 9.63 -12.13 -6.06
N LEU A 165 10.73 -11.96 -6.78
CA LEU A 165 11.05 -12.67 -8.01
C LEU A 165 11.56 -14.10 -7.79
N GLU A 166 12.02 -14.44 -6.58
CA GLU A 166 12.55 -15.77 -6.27
C GLU A 166 11.50 -16.88 -6.40
N GLY A 167 10.23 -16.56 -6.14
CA GLY A 167 9.12 -17.49 -6.31
C GLY A 167 8.36 -17.34 -7.63
N LEU A 168 8.82 -16.45 -8.53
CA LEU A 168 8.20 -16.26 -9.84
C LEU A 168 8.27 -17.57 -10.64
N GLN A 169 7.13 -18.03 -11.16
CA GLN A 169 7.07 -19.27 -11.91
C GLN A 169 7.89 -19.17 -13.21
N GLN A 170 8.33 -20.31 -13.73
CA GLN A 170 9.02 -20.35 -15.02
C GLN A 170 8.13 -19.73 -16.12
N GLY A 171 8.68 -18.80 -16.88
CA GLY A 171 7.94 -18.02 -17.89
C GLY A 171 7.09 -16.87 -17.30
N GLY A 172 7.17 -16.67 -15.98
CA GLY A 172 6.51 -15.54 -15.34
C GLY A 172 7.20 -14.21 -15.65
N THR A 173 6.47 -13.10 -15.44
CA THR A 173 6.89 -11.76 -15.84
C THR A 173 6.96 -10.82 -14.65
N ALA A 174 8.05 -10.04 -14.55
CA ALA A 174 8.16 -8.90 -13.66
C ALA A 174 7.56 -7.65 -14.32
N VAL A 175 6.74 -6.90 -13.58
CA VAL A 175 6.17 -5.61 -14.00
C VAL A 175 6.76 -4.53 -13.10
N ILE A 176 7.46 -3.56 -13.66
CA ILE A 176 8.20 -2.56 -12.89
C ILE A 176 7.97 -1.14 -13.38
N ASN A 177 8.06 -0.20 -12.44
CA ASN A 177 8.09 1.22 -12.72
C ASN A 177 9.49 1.63 -13.23
N ASN A 178 9.58 1.97 -14.50
CA ASN A 178 10.83 2.35 -15.17
C ASN A 178 11.30 3.77 -14.84
N ASP A 179 10.46 4.58 -14.21
CA ASP A 179 10.84 5.92 -13.75
C ASP A 179 11.47 5.90 -12.34
N ASN A 180 11.40 4.76 -11.65
CA ASN A 180 12.14 4.59 -10.42
C ASN A 180 13.61 4.29 -10.70
N ASP A 181 14.49 5.15 -10.25
CA ASP A 181 15.93 5.13 -10.53
C ASP A 181 16.60 3.77 -10.30
N LEU A 182 16.31 3.13 -9.16
CA LEU A 182 16.90 1.84 -8.79
C LEU A 182 16.30 0.67 -9.58
N LEU A 183 14.98 0.71 -9.88
CA LEU A 183 14.34 -0.30 -10.72
C LEU A 183 14.79 -0.18 -12.16
N HIS A 184 14.95 1.04 -12.68
CA HIS A 184 15.48 1.29 -14.02
C HIS A 184 16.89 0.72 -14.16
N LYS A 185 17.79 1.03 -13.21
CA LYS A 185 19.15 0.49 -13.20
C LYS A 185 19.14 -1.04 -13.16
N TRP A 186 18.36 -1.63 -12.28
CA TRP A 186 18.19 -3.08 -12.19
C TRP A 186 17.69 -3.67 -13.53
N TYR A 187 16.72 -3.03 -14.16
CA TYR A 187 16.18 -3.48 -15.45
C TYR A 187 17.23 -3.52 -16.55
N LEU A 188 18.07 -2.49 -16.66
CA LEU A 188 19.13 -2.45 -17.67
C LEU A 188 20.19 -3.55 -17.47
N GLU A 189 20.41 -3.96 -16.24
CA GLU A 189 21.39 -5.02 -15.87
C GLU A 189 20.75 -6.43 -15.87
N ASN A 190 19.41 -6.53 -15.87
CA ASN A 190 18.70 -7.80 -15.78
C ASN A 190 18.83 -8.64 -17.06
N LYS A 191 19.21 -9.91 -16.89
CA LYS A 191 19.27 -10.93 -17.95
C LYS A 191 18.49 -12.20 -17.61
N GLN A 192 17.87 -12.24 -16.45
CA GLN A 192 17.29 -13.46 -15.90
C GLN A 192 15.75 -13.51 -16.06
N TYR A 193 15.09 -12.38 -15.90
CA TYR A 193 13.63 -12.32 -15.85
C TYR A 193 13.06 -11.66 -17.11
N GLN A 194 11.88 -12.12 -17.52
CA GLN A 194 11.07 -11.35 -18.45
C GLN A 194 10.51 -10.13 -17.73
N VAL A 195 10.63 -8.95 -18.35
CA VAL A 195 10.23 -7.68 -17.74
C VAL A 195 9.32 -6.92 -18.69
N VAL A 196 8.21 -6.43 -18.14
CA VAL A 196 7.35 -5.41 -18.74
C VAL A 196 7.50 -4.15 -17.91
N THR A 197 7.87 -3.06 -18.58
CA THR A 197 8.07 -1.76 -17.94
C THR A 197 6.86 -0.86 -18.11
N TYR A 198 6.64 0.03 -17.14
CA TYR A 198 5.70 1.14 -17.28
C TYR A 198 6.32 2.43 -16.74
N GLY A 199 5.92 3.57 -17.29
CA GLY A 199 6.47 4.87 -16.90
C GLY A 199 5.75 6.05 -17.54
N ILE A 200 6.19 7.25 -17.15
CA ILE A 200 5.76 8.53 -17.69
C ILE A 200 6.93 9.21 -18.42
N ASN A 201 8.15 9.07 -17.88
CA ASN A 201 9.34 9.80 -18.30
C ASN A 201 10.32 8.95 -19.12
N ASN A 202 10.55 7.71 -18.71
CA ASN A 202 11.47 6.79 -19.39
C ASN A 202 10.71 5.90 -20.38
N ASP A 203 11.32 5.66 -21.55
CA ASP A 203 10.76 4.75 -22.56
C ASP A 203 10.40 3.40 -21.95
N SER A 204 9.15 3.02 -22.09
CA SER A 204 8.55 1.88 -21.38
C SER A 204 7.54 1.15 -22.26
N SER A 205 7.29 -0.12 -21.93
CA SER A 205 6.30 -0.94 -22.65
C SER A 205 4.88 -0.33 -22.62
N ASN A 206 4.55 0.37 -21.53
CA ASN A 206 3.31 1.11 -21.38
C ASN A 206 3.63 2.48 -20.78
N MET A 207 3.30 3.56 -21.51
CA MET A 207 3.58 4.93 -21.08
C MET A 207 2.30 5.76 -20.99
N ALA A 208 2.32 6.77 -20.12
CA ALA A 208 1.30 7.80 -20.08
C ALA A 208 1.87 9.11 -20.64
N GLU A 209 1.18 9.66 -21.62
CA GLU A 209 1.44 10.99 -22.18
C GLU A 209 0.22 11.90 -22.05
N ASN A 210 0.40 13.20 -22.21
CA ASN A 210 -0.67 14.20 -22.15
C ASN A 210 -1.52 14.06 -20.87
N ILE A 211 -0.83 14.02 -19.72
CA ILE A 211 -1.49 13.78 -18.44
C ILE A 211 -2.18 15.05 -17.96
N GLU A 212 -3.46 14.94 -17.66
CA GLU A 212 -4.28 15.98 -17.06
C GLU A 212 -4.76 15.52 -15.68
N TYR A 213 -4.65 16.39 -14.69
CA TYR A 213 -5.17 16.17 -13.34
C TYR A 213 -6.32 17.14 -13.07
N ASN A 214 -7.40 16.61 -12.49
CA ASN A 214 -8.50 17.43 -12.00
C ASN A 214 -9.02 16.88 -10.65
N GLU A 215 -10.00 17.54 -10.05
CA GLU A 215 -10.57 17.15 -8.76
C GLU A 215 -11.17 15.75 -8.74
N THR A 216 -11.73 15.32 -9.84
CA THR A 216 -12.48 14.07 -9.96
C THR A 216 -11.66 12.92 -10.52
N GLY A 217 -10.40 13.20 -10.93
CA GLY A 217 -9.59 12.13 -11.51
C GLY A 217 -8.34 12.61 -12.24
N SER A 218 -7.75 11.68 -12.98
CA SER A 218 -6.67 11.92 -13.93
C SER A 218 -7.04 11.38 -15.29
N LYS A 219 -6.50 11.98 -16.35
CA LYS A 219 -6.64 11.49 -17.73
C LYS A 219 -5.26 11.44 -18.35
N PHE A 220 -5.03 10.46 -19.20
CA PHE A 220 -3.80 10.36 -19.97
C PHE A 220 -3.99 9.57 -21.26
N VAL A 221 -3.08 9.75 -22.22
CA VAL A 221 -3.01 8.92 -23.43
C VAL A 221 -2.04 7.78 -23.18
N LEU A 222 -2.52 6.55 -23.33
CA LEU A 222 -1.71 5.35 -23.20
C LEU A 222 -0.93 5.08 -24.48
N LYS A 223 0.38 4.94 -24.38
CA LYS A 223 1.26 4.51 -25.48
C LYS A 223 1.70 3.05 -25.27
N PRO A 224 1.84 2.27 -26.36
CA PRO A 224 1.72 2.64 -27.79
C PRO A 224 0.29 2.58 -28.36
N ASP A 225 -0.73 2.34 -27.56
CA ASP A 225 -2.11 2.08 -28.04
C ASP A 225 -2.81 3.34 -28.57
N ASP A 226 -2.34 4.54 -28.25
CA ASP A 226 -2.96 5.83 -28.55
C ASP A 226 -4.39 6.00 -28.01
N GLU A 227 -4.68 5.35 -26.88
CA GLU A 227 -6.00 5.32 -26.25
C GLU A 227 -6.06 6.19 -25.00
N GLN A 228 -7.14 6.96 -24.83
CA GLN A 228 -7.37 7.72 -23.61
C GLN A 228 -7.79 6.82 -22.46
N ILE A 229 -7.15 7.04 -21.32
CA ILE A 229 -7.46 6.37 -20.05
C ILE A 229 -7.98 7.41 -19.06
N ASP A 230 -9.14 7.14 -18.46
CA ASP A 230 -9.75 7.93 -17.39
C ASP A 230 -9.56 7.19 -16.06
N VAL A 231 -8.95 7.86 -15.08
CA VAL A 231 -8.71 7.33 -13.73
C VAL A 231 -9.57 8.13 -12.75
N PRO A 232 -10.44 7.52 -11.94
CA PRO A 232 -11.40 8.23 -11.08
C PRO A 232 -10.78 8.84 -9.83
N VAL A 233 -9.46 8.97 -9.77
CA VAL A 233 -8.71 9.61 -8.68
C VAL A 233 -7.59 10.46 -9.30
N GLY A 234 -7.44 11.68 -8.81
CA GLY A 234 -6.40 12.59 -9.27
C GLY A 234 -5.01 12.22 -8.73
N GLY A 235 -3.98 12.68 -9.42
CA GLY A 235 -2.59 12.61 -8.98
C GLY A 235 -1.73 11.57 -9.68
N GLU A 236 -0.44 11.91 -9.80
CA GLU A 236 0.55 11.14 -10.56
C GLU A 236 0.70 9.69 -10.08
N ALA A 237 0.59 9.47 -8.76
CA ALA A 237 0.66 8.13 -8.19
C ALA A 237 -0.41 7.18 -8.77
N PHE A 238 -1.62 7.70 -9.05
CA PHE A 238 -2.69 6.88 -9.62
C PHE A 238 -2.51 6.63 -11.11
N VAL A 239 -1.81 7.51 -11.84
CA VAL A 239 -1.37 7.25 -13.22
C VAL A 239 -0.41 6.06 -13.23
N TYR A 240 0.63 6.06 -12.38
CA TYR A 240 1.56 4.92 -12.24
C TYR A 240 0.84 3.63 -11.83
N ASN A 241 -0.07 3.69 -10.85
CA ASN A 241 -0.81 2.52 -10.40
C ASN A 241 -1.70 1.96 -11.53
N SER A 242 -2.30 2.83 -12.35
CA SER A 242 -3.11 2.44 -13.52
C SER A 242 -2.25 1.84 -14.62
N LEU A 243 -1.05 2.38 -14.89
CA LEU A 243 -0.10 1.80 -15.84
C LEU A 243 0.36 0.39 -15.42
N ALA A 244 0.59 0.18 -14.13
CA ALA A 244 0.87 -1.16 -13.60
C ALA A 244 -0.31 -2.13 -13.84
N ALA A 245 -1.55 -1.67 -13.61
CA ALA A 245 -2.74 -2.47 -13.84
C ALA A 245 -3.00 -2.76 -15.32
N ILE A 246 -2.75 -1.80 -16.22
CA ILE A 246 -2.78 -1.97 -17.67
C ILE A 246 -1.77 -3.04 -18.08
N SER A 247 -0.54 -2.96 -17.58
CA SER A 247 0.52 -3.93 -17.87
C SER A 247 0.11 -5.34 -17.49
N VAL A 248 -0.47 -5.52 -16.28
CA VAL A 248 -0.99 -6.83 -15.83
C VAL A 248 -2.17 -7.28 -16.70
N GLY A 249 -3.12 -6.38 -17.01
CA GLY A 249 -4.28 -6.70 -17.84
C GLY A 249 -3.88 -7.19 -19.23
N LYS A 250 -2.92 -6.52 -19.87
CA LYS A 250 -2.37 -6.92 -21.19
C LYS A 250 -1.69 -8.30 -21.11
N LEU A 251 -0.88 -8.56 -20.06
CA LEU A 251 -0.25 -9.87 -19.87
C LEU A 251 -1.27 -11.00 -19.68
N LEU A 252 -2.44 -10.70 -19.13
CA LEU A 252 -3.55 -11.67 -18.97
C LEU A 252 -4.49 -11.71 -20.20
N ASN A 253 -4.14 -11.03 -21.29
CA ASN A 253 -4.95 -10.92 -22.49
C ASN A 253 -6.39 -10.44 -22.17
N ILE A 254 -6.51 -9.44 -21.31
CA ILE A 254 -7.77 -8.72 -21.08
C ILE A 254 -7.89 -7.63 -22.14
N PRO A 255 -9.00 -7.54 -22.88
CA PRO A 255 -9.19 -6.49 -23.88
C PRO A 255 -9.04 -5.08 -23.27
N LEU A 256 -8.44 -4.15 -24.02
CA LEU A 256 -8.17 -2.80 -23.50
C LEU A 256 -9.44 -2.08 -23.03
N ALA A 257 -10.57 -2.31 -23.70
CA ALA A 257 -11.87 -1.76 -23.29
C ALA A 257 -12.29 -2.25 -21.88
N GLU A 258 -12.05 -3.53 -21.57
CA GLU A 258 -12.32 -4.09 -20.25
C GLU A 258 -11.30 -3.59 -19.20
N ILE A 259 -10.02 -3.42 -19.57
CA ILE A 259 -9.01 -2.80 -18.71
C ILE A 259 -9.44 -1.38 -18.33
N LYS A 260 -9.87 -0.56 -19.30
CA LYS A 260 -10.37 0.81 -19.08
C LYS A 260 -11.57 0.80 -18.14
N GLU A 261 -12.50 -0.12 -18.33
CA GLU A 261 -13.67 -0.27 -17.46
C GLU A 261 -13.27 -0.69 -16.03
N GLY A 262 -12.32 -1.61 -15.88
CA GLY A 262 -11.78 -2.00 -14.58
C GLY A 262 -11.10 -0.84 -13.85
N ILE A 263 -10.32 0.00 -14.56
CA ILE A 263 -9.71 1.21 -13.98
C ILE A 263 -10.80 2.19 -13.54
N LYS A 264 -11.84 2.39 -14.35
CA LYS A 264 -12.92 3.33 -14.03
C LYS A 264 -13.74 2.91 -12.81
N LYS A 265 -13.88 1.61 -12.55
CA LYS A 265 -14.72 1.04 -11.48
C LYS A 265 -13.95 0.72 -10.19
N PHE A 266 -12.64 0.93 -10.12
CA PHE A 266 -11.93 0.56 -8.91
C PHE A 266 -12.36 1.40 -7.71
N GLU A 267 -12.35 0.77 -6.55
CA GLU A 267 -12.65 1.41 -5.28
C GLU A 267 -11.38 1.49 -4.42
N LEU A 268 -11.12 2.68 -3.90
CA LEU A 268 -10.00 2.89 -2.98
C LEU A 268 -10.24 2.19 -1.63
N SER A 269 -9.21 1.57 -1.12
CA SER A 269 -9.19 1.14 0.27
C SER A 269 -9.27 2.36 1.20
N LYS A 270 -10.03 2.25 2.29
CA LYS A 270 -10.19 3.30 3.30
C LYS A 270 -8.84 3.84 3.80
N MET A 271 -8.83 5.12 4.18
CA MET A 271 -7.63 5.83 4.69
C MET A 271 -6.47 5.93 3.68
N ARG A 272 -6.74 5.91 2.38
CA ARG A 272 -5.78 6.06 1.28
C ARG A 272 -6.24 7.17 0.36
N LEU A 273 -5.85 8.43 0.63
CA LEU A 273 -6.35 9.62 -0.06
C LEU A 273 -7.88 9.63 -0.17
N ASP A 274 -8.55 9.16 0.89
CA ASP A 274 -10.00 9.08 0.98
C ASP A 274 -10.58 10.49 1.18
N ILE A 275 -11.26 11.01 0.15
CA ILE A 275 -11.80 12.37 0.13
C ILE A 275 -13.19 12.35 0.75
N GLN A 276 -13.38 13.15 1.78
CA GLN A 276 -14.63 13.28 2.50
C GLN A 276 -15.07 14.75 2.52
N LYS A 277 -16.20 15.06 1.85
CA LYS A 277 -16.84 16.37 1.92
C LYS A 277 -17.69 16.43 3.19
N THR A 278 -17.49 17.45 4.00
CA THR A 278 -18.24 17.62 5.25
C THR A 278 -19.49 18.48 5.03
N GLU A 279 -20.46 18.37 5.94
CA GLU A 279 -21.67 19.22 5.92
C GLU A 279 -21.34 20.68 6.17
N GLN A 280 -20.19 20.96 6.84
CA GLN A 280 -19.70 22.30 7.13
C GLN A 280 -19.00 22.95 5.91
N GLY A 281 -18.87 22.23 4.79
CA GLY A 281 -18.37 22.76 3.52
C GLY A 281 -16.85 22.76 3.36
N TYR A 282 -16.08 22.06 4.20
CA TYR A 282 -14.65 21.79 3.96
C TYR A 282 -14.42 20.34 3.52
N ILE A 283 -13.26 20.08 2.95
CA ILE A 283 -12.86 18.78 2.45
C ILE A 283 -11.76 18.20 3.36
N ILE A 284 -11.91 16.93 3.73
CA ILE A 284 -10.89 16.14 4.42
C ILE A 284 -10.31 15.13 3.45
N ILE A 285 -8.99 15.10 3.32
CA ILE A 285 -8.23 14.05 2.66
C ILE A 285 -7.67 13.14 3.75
N ASN A 286 -8.34 12.01 3.97
CA ASN A 286 -7.92 11.01 4.95
C ASN A 286 -6.87 10.08 4.35
N ASP A 287 -5.60 10.28 4.72
CA ASP A 287 -4.47 9.42 4.32
C ASP A 287 -3.70 8.89 5.54
N CYS A 288 -4.46 8.50 6.59
CA CYS A 288 -3.96 8.13 7.91
C CYS A 288 -3.49 6.68 8.04
N TYR A 289 -3.44 5.91 6.95
CA TYR A 289 -3.07 4.50 7.04
C TYR A 289 -1.61 4.31 7.47
N ASN A 290 -0.67 4.99 6.85
CA ASN A 290 0.76 5.01 7.20
C ASN A 290 1.47 6.20 6.56
N ALA A 291 2.70 6.48 7.01
CA ALA A 291 3.52 7.56 6.49
C ALA A 291 4.99 7.14 6.31
N ASN A 292 5.57 7.56 5.20
CA ASN A 292 7.00 7.64 4.92
C ASN A 292 7.22 8.84 4.01
N TYR A 293 8.47 9.23 3.78
CA TYR A 293 8.78 10.42 2.99
C TYR A 293 8.10 10.43 1.61
N ASP A 294 8.22 9.35 0.86
CA ASP A 294 7.68 9.27 -0.51
C ASP A 294 6.15 9.43 -0.52
N SER A 295 5.46 8.81 0.45
CA SER A 295 4.01 8.93 0.58
C SER A 295 3.55 10.29 1.12
N MET A 296 4.34 10.94 1.98
CA MET A 296 4.09 12.31 2.43
C MET A 296 4.20 13.28 1.26
N LYS A 297 5.28 13.18 0.48
CA LYS A 297 5.49 13.98 -0.73
C LYS A 297 4.31 13.86 -1.69
N SER A 298 3.93 12.63 -2.07
CA SER A 298 2.79 12.40 -2.99
C SER A 298 1.48 12.97 -2.44
N ALA A 299 1.22 12.86 -1.14
CA ALA A 299 0.00 13.38 -0.53
C ALA A 299 -0.02 14.92 -0.48
N ILE A 300 1.13 15.57 -0.24
CA ILE A 300 1.26 17.03 -0.26
C ILE A 300 1.09 17.57 -1.70
N GLU A 301 1.68 16.90 -2.70
CA GLU A 301 1.50 17.23 -4.11
C GLU A 301 0.02 17.05 -4.54
N TYR A 302 -0.64 16.01 -4.04
CA TYR A 302 -2.07 15.81 -4.26
C TYR A 302 -2.90 16.93 -3.63
N LEU A 303 -2.64 17.29 -2.36
CA LEU A 303 -3.32 18.37 -1.65
C LEU A 303 -3.25 19.70 -2.44
N LYS A 304 -2.09 20.03 -3.00
CA LYS A 304 -1.90 21.24 -3.82
C LYS A 304 -2.87 21.30 -5.00
N ASN A 305 -3.16 20.17 -5.65
CA ASN A 305 -3.92 20.08 -6.89
C ASN A 305 -5.45 20.01 -6.67
N ILE A 306 -5.94 19.77 -5.45
CA ILE A 306 -7.37 19.82 -5.13
C ILE A 306 -7.84 21.27 -5.08
N GLU A 307 -8.98 21.60 -5.67
CA GLU A 307 -9.58 22.93 -5.53
C GLU A 307 -9.99 23.21 -4.06
N GLY A 308 -9.80 24.44 -3.63
CA GLY A 308 -10.16 24.89 -2.28
C GLY A 308 -9.45 26.17 -1.92
N LYS A 309 -10.03 26.90 -0.98
CA LYS A 309 -9.60 28.27 -0.60
C LYS A 309 -8.23 28.25 0.09
N ARG A 310 -8.03 27.36 1.04
CA ARG A 310 -6.76 27.15 1.75
C ARG A 310 -6.40 25.67 1.79
N LYS A 311 -5.11 25.38 1.72
CA LYS A 311 -4.54 24.05 1.84
C LYS A 311 -3.97 23.87 3.24
N ILE A 312 -4.53 22.95 4.00
CA ILE A 312 -4.12 22.64 5.37
C ILE A 312 -3.46 21.27 5.39
N ALA A 313 -2.24 21.16 5.87
CA ALA A 313 -1.58 19.89 6.08
C ALA A 313 -1.49 19.59 7.59
N VAL A 314 -2.05 18.46 8.02
CA VAL A 314 -1.92 17.93 9.38
C VAL A 314 -1.05 16.67 9.29
N LEU A 315 0.21 16.83 9.68
CA LEU A 315 1.25 15.80 9.47
C LEU A 315 1.81 15.32 10.82
N GLY A 316 1.92 14.02 10.99
CA GLY A 316 2.54 13.42 12.18
C GLY A 316 3.85 12.72 11.87
N ASP A 317 4.42 12.09 12.90
CA ASP A 317 5.67 11.38 12.80
C ASP A 317 5.62 10.26 11.76
N MET A 318 6.72 10.14 11.02
CA MET A 318 7.05 8.97 10.21
C MET A 318 7.92 8.04 11.05
N LEU A 319 7.47 6.84 11.29
CA LEU A 319 8.17 5.84 12.11
C LEU A 319 9.01 4.88 11.26
N GLU A 320 9.82 4.03 11.92
CA GLU A 320 10.70 3.04 11.29
C GLU A 320 11.81 3.64 10.40
N LEU A 321 12.19 4.89 10.65
CA LEU A 321 13.22 5.59 9.88
C LEU A 321 14.63 5.48 10.48
N GLY A 322 14.76 5.07 11.77
CA GLY A 322 16.05 4.99 12.46
C GLY A 322 16.82 6.32 12.42
N GLU A 323 18.10 6.26 12.08
CA GLU A 323 18.97 7.44 11.99
C GLU A 323 18.58 8.44 10.89
N TYR A 324 17.76 8.03 9.91
CA TYR A 324 17.26 8.89 8.83
C TYR A 324 16.05 9.75 9.24
N SER A 325 15.52 9.57 10.47
CA SER A 325 14.28 10.22 10.91
C SER A 325 14.33 11.73 10.72
N LYS A 326 15.33 12.39 11.30
CA LYS A 326 15.47 13.85 11.21
C LYS A 326 15.53 14.34 9.76
N GLU A 327 16.44 13.76 8.95
CA GLU A 327 16.63 14.17 7.56
C GLU A 327 15.35 14.02 6.72
N LEU A 328 14.64 12.92 6.88
CA LEU A 328 13.42 12.65 6.09
C LEU A 328 12.26 13.54 6.53
N HIS A 329 12.12 13.87 7.82
CA HIS A 329 11.14 14.85 8.29
C HIS A 329 11.49 16.26 7.78
N GLU A 330 12.76 16.65 7.78
CA GLU A 330 13.21 17.93 7.19
C GLU A 330 12.86 18.02 5.70
N LYS A 331 13.07 16.95 4.94
CA LYS A 331 12.66 16.87 3.52
C LYS A 331 11.15 17.05 3.33
N VAL A 332 10.32 16.51 4.21
CA VAL A 332 8.86 16.76 4.18
C VAL A 332 8.56 18.23 4.40
N GLY A 333 9.27 18.90 5.32
CA GLY A 333 9.14 20.35 5.53
C GLY A 333 9.44 21.17 4.27
N LEU A 334 10.45 20.76 3.49
CA LEU A 334 10.75 21.39 2.19
C LEU A 334 9.63 21.14 1.17
N GLU A 335 9.04 19.94 1.14
CA GLU A 335 7.90 19.67 0.23
C GLU A 335 6.67 20.49 0.61
N VAL A 336 6.40 20.71 1.90
CA VAL A 336 5.31 21.61 2.37
C VAL A 336 5.53 23.03 1.85
N ALA A 337 6.74 23.56 2.00
CA ALA A 337 7.08 24.92 1.54
C ALA A 337 7.04 25.04 0.00
N LYS A 338 7.65 24.09 -0.71
CA LYS A 338 7.66 24.02 -2.18
C LYS A 338 6.25 24.01 -2.78
N ASN A 339 5.32 23.31 -2.14
CA ASN A 339 3.92 23.21 -2.57
C ASN A 339 3.05 24.37 -2.04
N LYS A 340 3.62 25.33 -1.31
CA LYS A 340 2.95 26.55 -0.80
C LYS A 340 1.68 26.21 -0.02
N ILE A 341 1.80 25.28 0.92
CA ILE A 341 0.70 24.92 1.82
C ILE A 341 0.41 26.11 2.74
N ASP A 342 -0.86 26.52 2.87
CA ASP A 342 -1.25 27.73 3.61
C ASP A 342 -1.10 27.57 5.12
N ILE A 343 -1.46 26.39 5.64
CA ILE A 343 -1.42 26.09 7.08
C ILE A 343 -0.80 24.71 7.30
N LEU A 344 0.19 24.64 8.17
CA LEU A 344 0.79 23.40 8.62
C LEU A 344 0.49 23.16 10.11
N ILE A 345 -0.02 21.99 10.41
CA ILE A 345 -0.15 21.48 11.78
C ILE A 345 0.71 20.23 11.88
N THR A 346 1.62 20.15 12.83
CA THR A 346 2.42 18.96 13.08
C THR A 346 2.10 18.36 14.44
N VAL A 347 2.15 17.04 14.54
CA VAL A 347 1.92 16.29 15.78
C VAL A 347 3.02 15.26 15.97
N GLY A 348 3.70 15.33 17.09
CA GLY A 348 4.77 14.42 17.48
C GLY A 348 6.15 15.09 17.42
N LYS A 349 7.09 14.46 18.10
CA LYS A 349 8.44 14.99 18.33
C LYS A 349 9.27 15.10 17.04
N GLU A 350 9.22 14.10 16.19
CA GLU A 350 9.98 14.08 14.94
C GLU A 350 9.36 15.04 13.91
N ALA A 351 8.04 15.21 13.93
CA ALA A 351 7.32 16.13 13.08
C ALA A 351 7.62 17.63 13.38
N GLU A 352 8.22 17.95 14.52
CA GLU A 352 8.77 19.29 14.78
C GLU A 352 9.82 19.70 13.74
N ASN A 353 10.58 18.74 13.19
CA ASN A 353 11.54 19.00 12.12
C ASN A 353 10.82 19.42 10.82
N ILE A 354 9.64 18.88 10.53
CA ILE A 354 8.80 19.33 9.41
C ILE A 354 8.41 20.80 9.63
N ALA A 355 7.88 21.10 10.82
CA ALA A 355 7.42 22.45 11.18
C ALA A 355 8.53 23.48 11.08
N ARG A 356 9.69 23.19 11.65
CA ARG A 356 10.86 24.07 11.64
C ARG A 356 11.28 24.40 10.20
N ILE A 357 11.49 23.38 9.37
CA ILE A 357 11.94 23.58 7.99
C ILE A 357 10.87 24.29 7.14
N ALA A 358 9.60 23.94 7.29
CA ALA A 358 8.52 24.62 6.58
C ALA A 358 8.48 26.14 6.94
N LYS A 359 8.61 26.48 8.23
CA LYS A 359 8.66 27.87 8.71
C LYS A 359 9.88 28.61 8.18
N ASP A 360 11.07 28.01 8.24
CA ASP A 360 12.32 28.59 7.73
C ASP A 360 12.26 28.83 6.21
N ASN A 361 11.37 28.14 5.49
CA ASN A 361 11.17 28.25 4.05
C ASN A 361 9.86 28.99 3.68
N GLY A 362 9.30 29.79 4.59
CA GLY A 362 8.27 30.78 4.28
C GLY A 362 6.82 30.36 4.53
N ILE A 363 6.56 29.26 5.22
CA ILE A 363 5.21 28.96 5.69
C ILE A 363 4.92 29.78 6.94
N GLU A 364 3.96 30.70 6.85
CA GLU A 364 3.64 31.64 7.94
C GLU A 364 2.82 31.01 9.06
N HIS A 365 1.86 30.14 8.73
CA HIS A 365 0.94 29.54 9.69
C HIS A 365 1.36 28.11 10.03
N VAL A 366 2.27 27.98 11.01
CA VAL A 366 2.78 26.69 11.48
C VAL A 366 2.43 26.51 12.96
N TYR A 367 1.82 25.36 13.29
CA TYR A 367 1.43 24.97 14.66
C TYR A 367 1.96 23.60 14.98
N THR A 368 2.54 23.42 16.16
CA THR A 368 3.13 22.15 16.63
C THR A 368 2.42 21.68 17.90
N PHE A 369 2.18 20.37 17.99
CA PHE A 369 1.49 19.74 19.12
C PHE A 369 2.13 18.39 19.47
N ASP A 370 2.05 18.02 20.74
CA ASP A 370 2.54 16.72 21.24
C ASP A 370 1.49 15.60 21.08
N ASN A 371 0.21 15.96 20.90
CA ASN A 371 -0.89 15.01 20.87
C ASN A 371 -2.01 15.39 19.90
N ASN A 372 -2.80 14.37 19.52
CA ASN A 372 -3.90 14.53 18.55
C ASN A 372 -5.02 15.45 19.06
N LYS A 373 -5.30 15.45 20.36
CA LYS A 373 -6.40 16.23 20.95
C LYS A 373 -6.20 17.72 20.73
N ASP A 374 -5.04 18.25 21.12
CA ASP A 374 -4.74 19.67 21.03
C ASP A 374 -4.65 20.13 19.57
N ALA A 375 -4.07 19.29 18.70
CA ALA A 375 -4.04 19.54 17.26
C ALA A 375 -5.45 19.60 16.66
N THR A 376 -6.34 18.69 17.07
CA THR A 376 -7.75 18.67 16.65
C THR A 376 -8.51 19.90 17.09
N GLU A 377 -8.34 20.32 18.36
CA GLU A 377 -8.97 21.53 18.89
C GLU A 377 -8.51 22.79 18.15
N LYS A 378 -7.21 22.86 17.81
CA LYS A 378 -6.69 23.95 16.99
C LYS A 378 -7.28 23.92 15.58
N LEU A 379 -7.27 22.76 14.94
CA LEU A 379 -7.79 22.60 13.57
C LEU A 379 -9.27 23.00 13.49
N LYS A 380 -10.11 22.56 14.42
CA LYS A 380 -11.55 22.95 14.50
C LYS A 380 -11.76 24.45 14.63
N LYS A 381 -10.85 25.17 15.28
CA LYS A 381 -10.95 26.65 15.44
C LYS A 381 -10.56 27.41 14.18
N ILE A 382 -9.79 26.81 13.27
CA ILE A 382 -9.23 27.54 12.11
C ILE A 382 -9.77 27.06 10.76
N ILE A 383 -10.25 25.82 10.67
CA ILE A 383 -10.81 25.27 9.44
C ILE A 383 -12.13 25.97 9.10
N ALA A 384 -12.33 26.29 7.84
CA ALA A 384 -13.49 27.03 7.36
C ALA A 384 -14.03 26.41 6.07
N VAL A 385 -15.16 26.91 5.61
CA VAL A 385 -15.80 26.55 4.33
C VAL A 385 -14.78 26.70 3.20
N ASP A 386 -14.78 25.76 2.26
CA ASP A 386 -13.89 25.65 1.10
C ASP A 386 -12.42 25.37 1.44
N ASP A 387 -12.05 25.10 2.69
CA ASP A 387 -10.72 24.61 3.02
C ASP A 387 -10.56 23.12 2.66
N VAL A 388 -9.32 22.73 2.36
CA VAL A 388 -8.96 21.33 2.14
C VAL A 388 -7.89 20.92 3.15
N ALA A 389 -8.17 19.94 3.98
CA ALA A 389 -7.28 19.45 5.02
C ALA A 389 -6.78 18.02 4.70
N LEU A 390 -5.48 17.86 4.46
CA LEU A 390 -4.80 16.56 4.41
C LEU A 390 -4.43 16.11 5.81
N ILE A 391 -4.79 14.87 6.19
CA ILE A 391 -4.48 14.29 7.48
C ILE A 391 -3.68 13.00 7.28
N LYS A 392 -2.38 13.01 7.69
CA LYS A 392 -1.45 11.92 7.42
C LYS A 392 -0.39 11.73 8.50
N ALA A 393 -0.23 10.49 8.96
CA ALA A 393 0.82 10.06 9.89
C ALA A 393 1.07 8.55 9.80
N SER A 394 2.09 8.06 10.50
CA SER A 394 2.26 6.62 10.73
C SER A 394 1.07 6.03 11.49
N ASN A 395 0.75 4.77 11.21
CA ASN A 395 -0.46 4.10 11.72
C ASN A 395 -0.64 4.20 13.24
N SER A 396 0.43 4.02 14.01
CA SER A 396 0.41 4.06 15.47
C SER A 396 0.17 5.45 16.06
N MET A 397 0.26 6.52 15.25
CA MET A 397 -0.10 7.89 15.65
C MET A 397 -1.62 8.07 15.78
N ASN A 398 -2.41 7.12 15.30
CA ASN A 398 -3.87 7.08 15.45
C ASN A 398 -4.62 8.31 14.90
N PHE A 399 -4.13 8.91 13.81
CA PHE A 399 -4.72 10.13 13.21
C PHE A 399 -6.17 9.96 12.72
N LYS A 400 -6.66 8.72 12.63
CA LYS A 400 -8.10 8.46 12.39
C LYS A 400 -9.01 9.13 13.44
N GLU A 401 -8.52 9.41 14.66
CA GLU A 401 -9.26 10.13 15.69
C GLU A 401 -9.49 11.60 15.30
N ILE A 402 -8.48 12.24 14.68
CA ILE A 402 -8.60 13.61 14.17
C ILE A 402 -9.69 13.64 13.09
N VAL A 403 -9.61 12.71 12.12
CA VAL A 403 -10.61 12.60 11.05
C VAL A 403 -12.02 12.39 11.61
N ALA A 404 -12.20 11.41 12.50
CA ALA A 404 -13.49 11.13 13.12
C ALA A 404 -14.07 12.34 13.87
N SER A 405 -13.21 13.10 14.55
CA SER A 405 -13.61 14.29 15.29
C SER A 405 -14.04 15.46 14.40
N LEU A 406 -13.44 15.59 13.21
CA LEU A 406 -13.81 16.59 12.21
C LEU A 406 -15.13 16.28 11.51
N LEU A 407 -15.42 15.00 11.29
CA LEU A 407 -16.68 14.55 10.66
C LEU A 407 -17.88 14.67 11.60
N GLN A 408 -17.65 14.78 12.91
CA GLN A 408 -18.69 14.96 13.93
C GLN A 408 -18.88 16.45 14.33
N HIS A 409 -18.08 17.34 13.78
CA HIS A 409 -18.05 18.76 14.10
C HIS A 409 -19.06 19.49 13.24
#